data_ab00dbb3764b8af092ac0fd8724d4d5c
#
_entry.id   ab00dbb3764b8af092ac0fd8724d4d5c
#
_cell.length_a   1.000
_cell.length_b   1.000
_cell.length_c   1.000
_cell.angle_alpha   90.00
_cell.angle_beta   90.00
_cell.angle_gamma   90.00
#
_symmetry.space_group_name_H-M   'P 1'
#
loop_
_entity.id
_entity.type
_entity.pdbx_description
1 polymer ?
#
loop_
_entity_poly.entity_id
_entity_poly.type
_entity_poly.pdbx_seq_one_letter_code
_entity_poly.pdbx_strand_id
1 'polypeptide(L)' 'MSHLFSEFTLNTPRGPLTLANRGVIAPMCQYSCTDGLANDWHLIHWGNLLNSGASMLIIEATAVTPRGRITPH' A
#
# COMPACT_ATOMS: atom_id res chain seq x y z
N MET A 1 -9.94 -25.77 4.03
CA MET A 1 -8.99 -24.91 3.30
C MET A 1 -9.24 -23.45 3.65
N SER A 2 -8.21 -22.68 3.89
CA SER A 2 -8.34 -21.28 4.23
C SER A 2 -8.71 -20.45 3.00
N HIS A 3 -9.72 -19.56 3.12
CA HIS A 3 -10.04 -18.61 2.07
C HIS A 3 -8.93 -17.56 1.86
N LEU A 4 -8.05 -17.37 2.84
CA LEU A 4 -6.96 -16.40 2.77
C LEU A 4 -6.05 -16.63 1.55
N PHE A 5 -5.77 -17.87 1.22
CA PHE A 5 -4.86 -18.22 0.13
C PHE A 5 -5.56 -18.44 -1.21
N SER A 6 -6.87 -18.25 -1.28
CA SER A 6 -7.59 -18.33 -2.53
C SER A 6 -7.53 -17.01 -3.30
N GLU A 7 -7.65 -17.08 -4.61
CA GLU A 7 -7.71 -15.90 -5.46
C GLU A 7 -8.95 -15.06 -5.15
N PHE A 8 -8.83 -13.75 -5.37
CA PHE A 8 -9.94 -12.82 -5.27
C PHE A 8 -9.88 -11.85 -6.46
N THR A 9 -11.02 -11.64 -7.11
CA THR A 9 -11.10 -10.75 -8.26
C THR A 9 -11.84 -9.47 -7.91
N LEU A 10 -11.18 -8.34 -8.10
CA LEU A 10 -11.77 -7.02 -7.97
C LEU A 10 -12.32 -6.58 -9.33
N ASN A 11 -13.59 -6.18 -9.37
CA ASN A 11 -14.20 -5.61 -10.55
C ASN A 11 -13.92 -4.11 -10.59
N THR A 12 -13.03 -3.69 -11.49
CA THR A 12 -12.64 -2.29 -11.63
C THR A 12 -13.18 -1.70 -12.93
N PRO A 13 -13.28 -0.35 -13.05
CA PRO A 13 -13.71 0.27 -14.31
C PRO A 13 -12.81 -0.06 -15.50
N ARG A 14 -11.57 -0.48 -15.25
CA ARG A 14 -10.60 -0.90 -16.29
C ARG A 14 -10.63 -2.39 -16.58
N GLY A 15 -11.51 -3.14 -15.91
CA GLY A 15 -11.61 -4.58 -16.03
C GLY A 15 -11.30 -5.29 -14.70
N PRO A 16 -11.37 -6.61 -14.70
CA PRO A 16 -11.10 -7.38 -13.48
C PRO A 16 -9.61 -7.36 -13.12
N LEU A 17 -9.34 -7.28 -11.81
CA LEU A 17 -8.00 -7.44 -11.24
C LEU A 17 -8.03 -8.66 -10.32
N THR A 18 -7.28 -9.70 -10.68
CA THR A 18 -7.23 -10.93 -9.89
C THR A 18 -6.03 -10.92 -8.96
N LEU A 19 -6.28 -11.06 -7.68
CA LEU A 19 -5.26 -11.15 -6.65
C LEU A 19 -4.95 -12.62 -6.35
N ALA A 20 -3.67 -12.95 -6.22
CA ALA A 20 -3.23 -14.33 -5.98
C ALA A 20 -3.71 -14.88 -4.64
N ASN A 21 -3.94 -14.03 -3.66
CA ASN A 21 -4.48 -14.38 -2.36
C ASN A 21 -5.27 -13.19 -1.79
N ARG A 22 -5.84 -13.36 -0.61
CA ARG A 22 -6.66 -12.33 0.03
C ARG A 22 -5.91 -11.51 1.09
N GLY A 23 -4.59 -11.67 1.17
CA GLY A 23 -3.75 -10.86 2.06
C GLY A 23 -3.55 -9.46 1.50
N VAL A 24 -3.96 -8.45 2.25
CA VAL A 24 -3.82 -7.04 1.91
C VAL A 24 -3.09 -6.33 3.05
N ILE A 25 -2.04 -5.60 2.71
CA ILE A 25 -1.29 -4.82 3.70
C ILE A 25 -2.03 -3.50 3.91
N ALA A 26 -2.42 -3.25 5.17
CA ALA A 26 -3.15 -2.05 5.55
C ALA A 26 -2.29 -0.79 5.39
N PRO A 27 -2.88 0.37 5.10
CA PRO A 27 -2.13 1.63 5.05
C PRO A 27 -1.65 2.03 6.45
N MET A 28 -0.35 2.29 6.58
CA MET A 28 0.27 2.64 7.87
C MET A 28 1.18 3.84 7.67
N CYS A 29 0.78 5.00 8.19
CA CYS A 29 1.56 6.24 8.07
C CYS A 29 2.90 6.10 8.78
N GLN A 30 3.99 6.49 8.11
CA GLN A 30 5.35 6.39 8.63
C GLN A 30 5.89 7.72 9.16
N TYR A 31 5.29 8.84 8.79
CA TYR A 31 5.73 10.19 9.17
C TYR A 31 7.22 10.43 8.88
N SER A 32 7.71 9.91 7.75
CA SER A 32 9.14 9.88 7.43
C SER A 32 9.48 10.47 6.06
N CYS A 33 8.54 11.19 5.46
CA CYS A 33 8.77 11.83 4.16
C CYS A 33 9.74 13.01 4.28
N THR A 34 10.40 13.31 3.17
CA THR A 34 11.21 14.52 3.01
C THR A 34 10.40 15.51 2.17
N ASP A 35 10.01 16.65 2.76
CA ASP A 35 9.14 17.65 2.12
C ASP A 35 7.86 17.04 1.51
N GLY A 36 7.29 16.06 2.20
CA GLY A 36 6.10 15.37 1.76
C GLY A 36 6.32 14.34 0.65
N LEU A 37 7.55 14.12 0.22
CA LEU A 37 7.89 13.16 -0.81
C LEU A 37 8.34 11.84 -0.20
N ALA A 38 7.93 10.73 -0.81
CA ALA A 38 8.43 9.41 -0.45
C ALA A 38 9.94 9.35 -0.65
N ASN A 39 10.63 8.60 0.18
CA ASN A 39 12.09 8.47 0.14
C ASN A 39 12.50 7.00 0.29
N ASP A 40 13.79 6.75 0.51
CA ASP A 40 14.32 5.39 0.64
C ASP A 40 13.68 4.60 1.78
N TRP A 41 13.25 5.26 2.86
CA TRP A 41 12.51 4.61 3.94
C TRP A 41 11.25 3.93 3.41
N HIS A 42 10.48 4.64 2.58
CA HIS A 42 9.25 4.09 2.01
C HIS A 42 9.53 2.94 1.06
N LEU A 43 10.55 3.05 0.24
CA LEU A 43 10.96 1.97 -0.66
C LEU A 43 11.30 0.71 0.13
N ILE A 44 12.08 0.82 1.18
CA ILE A 44 12.48 -0.32 2.02
C ILE A 44 11.28 -0.86 2.79
N HIS A 45 10.48 0.03 3.37
CA HIS A 45 9.30 -0.34 4.16
C HIS A 45 8.29 -1.12 3.32
N TRP A 46 7.88 -0.56 2.18
CA TRP A 46 6.92 -1.21 1.30
C TRP A 46 7.48 -2.50 0.69
N GLY A 47 8.77 -2.50 0.32
CA GLY A 47 9.43 -3.70 -0.21
C GLY A 47 9.42 -4.85 0.80
N ASN A 48 9.73 -4.58 2.06
CA ASN A 48 9.68 -5.58 3.11
C ASN A 48 8.27 -6.13 3.34
N LEU A 49 7.27 -5.26 3.33
CA LEU A 49 5.88 -5.67 3.48
C LEU A 49 5.40 -6.53 2.31
N LEU A 50 5.78 -6.16 1.08
CA LEU A 50 5.42 -6.93 -0.11
C LEU A 50 6.08 -8.31 -0.13
N ASN A 51 7.28 -8.45 0.45
CA ASN A 51 7.96 -9.73 0.57
C ASN A 51 7.27 -10.68 1.56
N SER A 52 6.27 -10.23 2.31
CA SER A 52 5.50 -11.09 3.22
C SER A 52 4.61 -12.10 2.50
N GLY A 53 4.39 -11.94 1.20
CA GLY A 53 3.53 -12.81 0.42
C GLY A 53 2.11 -12.28 0.21
N ALA A 54 1.76 -11.15 0.81
CA ALA A 54 0.48 -10.48 0.54
C ALA A 54 0.39 -10.07 -0.94
N SER A 55 -0.80 -10.08 -1.51
CA SER A 55 -1.01 -9.80 -2.93
C SER A 55 -1.29 -8.34 -3.23
N MET A 56 -1.50 -7.52 -2.22
CA MET A 56 -1.81 -6.10 -2.39
C MET A 56 -1.25 -5.29 -1.22
N LEU A 57 -0.77 -4.09 -1.52
CA LEU A 57 -0.35 -3.09 -0.54
C LEU A 57 -1.15 -1.82 -0.77
N ILE A 58 -1.70 -1.24 0.30
CA ILE A 58 -2.34 0.08 0.25
C ILE A 58 -1.35 1.09 0.81
N ILE A 59 -0.99 2.07 -0.03
CA ILE A 59 -0.07 3.13 0.36
C ILE A 59 -0.75 4.04 1.38
N GLU A 60 0.03 4.50 2.36
CA GLU A 60 -0.42 5.39 3.41
C GLU A 60 -0.96 6.72 2.87
N ALA A 61 -1.64 7.48 3.73
CA ALA A 61 -2.19 8.78 3.38
C ALA A 61 -1.11 9.65 2.74
N THR A 62 -1.42 10.17 1.54
CA THR A 62 -0.47 10.91 0.72
C THR A 62 -1.10 12.25 0.33
N ALA A 63 -0.45 13.34 0.72
CA ALA A 63 -0.90 14.67 0.36
C ALA A 63 -0.55 15.00 -1.08
N VAL A 64 -1.45 15.67 -1.79
CA VAL A 64 -1.20 16.16 -3.16
C VAL A 64 -0.72 17.62 -3.17
N THR A 65 -0.82 18.30 -2.03
CA THR A 65 -0.31 19.67 -1.85
C THR A 65 0.32 19.80 -0.47
N PRO A 66 1.24 20.77 -0.25
CA PRO A 66 1.83 20.98 1.08
C PRO A 66 0.79 21.25 2.17
N ARG A 67 -0.33 21.89 1.84
CA ARG A 67 -1.40 22.18 2.79
C ARG A 67 -2.15 20.94 3.25
N GLY A 68 -2.16 19.88 2.42
CA GLY A 68 -2.86 18.64 2.73
C GLY A 68 -2.08 17.70 3.63
N ARG A 69 -0.82 18.01 3.96
CA ARG A 69 0.01 17.12 4.77
C ARG A 69 -0.51 17.01 6.20
N ILE A 70 -0.53 15.77 6.73
CA ILE A 70 -0.91 15.52 8.13
C ILE A 70 0.14 16.09 9.07
N THR A 71 1.42 15.93 8.70
CA THR A 71 2.58 16.44 9.44
C THR A 71 3.53 17.15 8.46
N PRO A 72 4.55 17.90 8.95
CA PRO A 72 5.53 18.53 8.06
C PRO A 72 6.36 17.54 7.22
N HIS A 73 6.34 16.28 7.57
CA HIS A 73 7.16 15.25 6.92
C HIS A 73 6.55 14.75 5.59
#